data_d61b8390b7f5152c3e5786e495c8e88d
#
_entry.id   d61b8390b7f5152c3e5786e495c8e88d
#
_cell.length_a   1.000
_cell.length_b   1.000
_cell.length_c   1.000
_cell.angle_alpha   90.00
_cell.angle_beta   90.00
_cell.angle_gamma   90.00
#
_symmetry.space_group_name_H-M   'P 1'
#
loop_
_entity.id
_entity.type
_entity.pdbx_description
1 polymer ?
#
loop_
_entity_poly.entity_id
_entity_poly.type
_entity_poly.pdbx_seq_one_letter_code
_entity_poly.pdbx_strand_id
1 'polypeptide(L)'
;MKKILSTTLALLLVLTTVFSVSLSAQAAVRYDSDNAALYSGREYTWLNISGQQSYKGAFDALATINSTRTGNAVATVPMDQELLDAAMLRAKEAYVYYNVDYRPNGESAYVVCDGSGVQRGGFVMVKTSVLDGAFAANYLMENSSDLLNVYISPEVQAFGVGCFKPADENWYYWVFFHGMSAPTKTVKSSDYAATVNRTDKIALKNTNAASWNAKHTHSYQVTSTVKANATKNANGKITRKCSVCGKTTTSTLYAPKTVTLSAASYTYDGKAKKPSVTVKDSKGNKIGSRYYTVSYPSGRKNVGKYTVKVTFKGNYIGSKSATFVIKPKGTGVSKVKAAKKGFKVTWKKQRTQTTGYQVQYSTSSKFKKAKTVTISKNKTTSKSVGKLSAKKKYYVRVRTYKTVKIGGKSVKLYSGWSKAKSVTTKK
;
A
#
# COMPACT_ATOMS: atom_id res chain seq x y z
N MET A 1 -48.15 -9.15 7.31
CA MET A 1 -47.56 -7.78 7.45
C MET A 1 -46.12 -7.82 7.03
N LYS A 2 -45.82 -7.47 5.79
CA LYS A 2 -44.45 -7.41 5.25
C LYS A 2 -43.83 -6.07 5.65
N LYS A 3 -42.74 -6.09 6.41
CA LYS A 3 -41.95 -4.91 6.66
C LYS A 3 -41.15 -4.58 5.39
N ILE A 4 -41.52 -3.48 4.74
CA ILE A 4 -40.78 -2.90 3.64
C ILE A 4 -39.61 -2.16 4.27
N LEU A 5 -38.39 -2.60 3.98
CA LEU A 5 -37.16 -1.85 4.31
C LEU A 5 -37.17 -0.60 3.41
N SER A 6 -37.38 0.56 4.03
CA SER A 6 -37.19 1.86 3.39
C SER A 6 -35.72 2.12 3.17
N THR A 7 -35.18 1.80 1.99
CA THR A 7 -33.91 2.37 1.52
C THR A 7 -34.21 3.76 0.97
N THR A 8 -33.77 4.79 1.68
CA THR A 8 -33.79 6.18 1.21
C THR A 8 -32.94 6.31 -0.06
N LEU A 9 -33.60 6.22 -1.21
CA LEU A 9 -32.98 6.50 -2.51
C LEU A 9 -32.96 8.03 -2.68
N ALA A 10 -31.81 8.67 -2.50
CA ALA A 10 -31.64 10.08 -2.84
C ALA A 10 -31.64 10.21 -4.37
N LEU A 11 -32.76 10.58 -4.93
CA LEU A 11 -32.93 10.80 -6.36
C LEU A 11 -33.00 12.30 -6.64
N LEU A 12 -32.09 12.78 -7.49
CA LEU A 12 -32.17 14.12 -8.06
C LEU A 12 -32.76 14.00 -9.47
N LEU A 13 -34.07 14.32 -9.61
CA LEU A 13 -34.76 14.45 -10.90
C LEU A 13 -34.67 15.91 -11.34
N VAL A 14 -34.11 16.19 -12.51
CA VAL A 14 -34.10 17.52 -13.10
C VAL A 14 -34.67 17.47 -14.51
N LEU A 15 -35.77 18.19 -14.70
CA LEU A 15 -36.46 18.36 -15.97
C LEU A 15 -35.90 19.57 -16.72
N THR A 16 -35.60 19.40 -18.01
CA THR A 16 -35.28 20.52 -18.91
C THR A 16 -36.27 20.59 -20.06
N THR A 17 -36.92 21.71 -20.24
CA THR A 17 -37.85 22.00 -21.34
C THR A 17 -37.16 22.63 -22.54
N VAL A 18 -37.67 22.33 -23.70
CA VAL A 18 -37.15 22.41 -25.05
C VAL A 18 -37.05 23.79 -25.63
N PHE A 19 -35.95 24.07 -26.41
CA PHE A 19 -35.96 24.99 -27.53
C PHE A 19 -35.47 24.29 -28.78
N SER A 20 -36.26 24.25 -29.85
CA SER A 20 -35.92 23.65 -31.13
C SER A 20 -35.07 24.60 -31.96
N VAL A 21 -33.88 24.14 -32.33
CA VAL A 21 -33.05 24.73 -33.36
C VAL A 21 -32.80 23.70 -34.45
N SER A 22 -33.23 23.99 -35.66
CA SER A 22 -32.94 23.17 -36.84
C SER A 22 -31.51 23.35 -37.28
N LEU A 23 -30.73 22.27 -37.31
CA LEU A 23 -29.41 22.23 -37.93
C LEU A 23 -29.32 21.10 -38.95
N SER A 24 -28.75 21.41 -40.09
CA SER A 24 -28.50 20.50 -41.22
C SER A 24 -27.44 19.44 -40.86
N ALA A 25 -27.63 18.27 -41.45
CA ALA A 25 -26.89 17.06 -41.19
C ALA A 25 -25.39 17.16 -41.30
N GLN A 26 -24.68 16.68 -40.28
CA GLN A 26 -23.57 15.72 -40.42
C GLN A 26 -23.23 15.10 -39.07
N ALA A 27 -23.30 13.79 -39.12
CA ALA A 27 -23.39 12.87 -37.97
C ALA A 27 -22.13 12.71 -37.18
N ALA A 28 -22.25 12.43 -35.99
CA ALA A 28 -21.60 11.49 -35.08
C ALA A 28 -21.66 12.04 -33.67
N VAL A 29 -21.92 11.15 -32.71
CA VAL A 29 -21.75 11.43 -31.29
C VAL A 29 -20.37 12.02 -31.06
N ARG A 30 -20.31 13.22 -30.44
CA ARG A 30 -19.06 13.96 -30.23
C ARG A 30 -18.32 13.43 -29.02
N TYR A 31 -17.43 12.46 -29.24
CA TYR A 31 -16.47 12.01 -28.24
C TYR A 31 -15.37 13.05 -28.07
N ASP A 32 -14.99 13.36 -26.81
CA ASP A 32 -13.92 14.33 -26.53
C ASP A 32 -12.59 13.91 -27.13
N SER A 33 -12.33 12.58 -27.26
CA SER A 33 -11.13 12.03 -27.89
C SER A 33 -10.98 12.41 -29.35
N ASP A 34 -12.08 12.64 -30.06
CA ASP A 34 -12.10 12.97 -31.50
C ASP A 34 -11.69 14.41 -31.73
N ASN A 35 -11.83 15.26 -30.69
CA ASN A 35 -11.48 16.67 -30.70
C ASN A 35 -10.48 17.02 -29.58
N ALA A 36 -9.52 16.14 -29.31
CA ALA A 36 -8.60 16.27 -28.18
C ALA A 36 -7.82 17.59 -28.15
N ALA A 37 -7.61 18.22 -29.29
CA ALA A 37 -6.95 19.53 -29.38
C ALA A 37 -7.73 20.65 -28.70
N LEU A 38 -9.07 20.59 -28.71
CA LEU A 38 -9.94 21.58 -28.06
C LEU A 38 -9.86 21.50 -26.52
N TYR A 39 -9.56 20.33 -25.99
CA TYR A 39 -9.47 20.08 -24.55
C TYR A 39 -8.01 19.89 -24.08
N SER A 40 -7.10 20.60 -24.76
CA SER A 40 -5.69 20.62 -24.41
C SER A 40 -5.39 21.76 -23.41
N GLY A 41 -4.27 21.63 -22.69
CA GLY A 41 -3.78 22.66 -21.79
C GLY A 41 -4.17 22.50 -20.33
N ARG A 42 -3.96 23.58 -19.53
CA ARG A 42 -4.09 23.54 -18.05
C ARG A 42 -5.54 23.56 -17.56
N GLU A 43 -6.50 23.82 -18.42
CA GLU A 43 -7.91 23.93 -18.03
C GLU A 43 -8.65 22.61 -17.95
N TYR A 44 -8.10 21.56 -18.54
CA TYR A 44 -8.72 20.24 -18.62
C TYR A 44 -7.86 19.13 -18.01
N THR A 45 -8.55 18.15 -17.46
CA THR A 45 -7.96 16.89 -16.99
C THR A 45 -8.62 15.75 -17.75
N TRP A 46 -7.82 14.92 -18.41
CA TRP A 46 -8.32 13.73 -19.09
C TRP A 46 -8.52 12.58 -18.10
N LEU A 47 -9.72 12.03 -18.10
CA LEU A 47 -10.10 10.88 -17.27
C LEU A 47 -10.25 9.64 -18.15
N ASN A 48 -9.71 8.50 -17.73
CA ASN A 48 -10.02 7.19 -18.30
C ASN A 48 -11.17 6.59 -17.49
N ILE A 49 -12.35 6.55 -18.07
CA ILE A 49 -13.55 6.04 -17.43
C ILE A 49 -13.83 4.63 -17.93
N SER A 50 -13.73 3.66 -17.02
CA SER A 50 -14.00 2.26 -17.30
C SER A 50 -15.30 1.81 -16.65
N GLY A 51 -16.05 0.99 -17.35
CA GLY A 51 -17.30 0.44 -16.84
C GLY A 51 -18.02 -0.38 -17.90
N GLN A 52 -19.27 -0.72 -17.59
CA GLN A 52 -20.14 -1.54 -18.43
C GLN A 52 -21.30 -0.70 -18.98
N GLN A 53 -21.46 -0.73 -20.29
CA GLN A 53 -22.67 -0.25 -20.96
C GLN A 53 -23.67 -1.40 -21.10
N SER A 54 -24.94 -1.17 -20.74
CA SER A 54 -26.02 -2.17 -20.87
C SER A 54 -26.94 -1.82 -22.03
N TYR A 55 -26.73 -2.46 -23.16
CA TYR A 55 -27.63 -2.36 -24.30
C TYR A 55 -28.95 -3.12 -24.03
N LYS A 56 -28.89 -4.29 -23.40
CA LYS A 56 -30.08 -5.00 -22.99
C LYS A 56 -30.98 -4.11 -22.10
N GLY A 57 -30.42 -3.48 -21.07
CA GLY A 57 -31.16 -2.57 -20.20
C GLY A 57 -31.79 -1.39 -20.95
N ALA A 58 -31.07 -0.82 -21.94
CA ALA A 58 -31.57 0.26 -22.77
C ALA A 58 -32.82 -0.16 -23.58
N PHE A 59 -32.76 -1.34 -24.21
CA PHE A 59 -33.90 -1.87 -24.96
C PHE A 59 -35.07 -2.33 -24.05
N ASP A 60 -34.82 -2.88 -22.88
CA ASP A 60 -35.84 -3.20 -21.89
C ASP A 60 -36.60 -1.93 -21.42
N ALA A 61 -35.85 -0.83 -21.24
CA ALA A 61 -36.46 0.47 -20.92
C ALA A 61 -37.35 0.99 -22.05
N LEU A 62 -36.88 0.92 -23.30
CA LEU A 62 -37.71 1.31 -24.46
C LEU A 62 -38.95 0.42 -24.61
N ALA A 63 -38.81 -0.90 -24.40
CA ALA A 63 -39.95 -1.81 -24.42
C ALA A 63 -41.03 -1.41 -23.38
N THR A 64 -40.60 -1.00 -22.18
CA THR A 64 -41.51 -0.51 -21.13
C THR A 64 -42.21 0.78 -21.53
N ILE A 65 -41.45 1.75 -22.10
CA ILE A 65 -42.05 2.98 -22.63
C ILE A 65 -43.06 2.65 -23.73
N ASN A 66 -42.74 1.78 -24.66
CA ASN A 66 -43.64 1.36 -25.73
C ASN A 66 -44.89 0.62 -25.23
N SER A 67 -44.78 -0.19 -24.18
CA SER A 67 -45.93 -0.79 -23.51
C SER A 67 -46.87 0.28 -22.94
N THR A 68 -46.31 1.30 -22.30
CA THR A 68 -47.08 2.44 -21.77
C THR A 68 -47.75 3.23 -22.90
N ARG A 69 -47.04 3.46 -24.01
CA ARG A 69 -47.60 4.14 -25.20
C ARG A 69 -48.77 3.38 -25.75
N THR A 70 -48.64 2.09 -25.99
CA THR A 70 -49.77 1.26 -26.49
C THR A 70 -50.93 1.20 -25.52
N GLY A 71 -50.66 1.15 -24.22
CA GLY A 71 -51.73 1.24 -23.19
C GLY A 71 -52.50 2.58 -23.22
N ASN A 72 -51.88 3.63 -23.77
CA ASN A 72 -52.51 4.96 -23.97
C ASN A 72 -52.94 5.19 -25.44
N ALA A 73 -53.06 4.12 -26.24
CA ALA A 73 -53.46 4.18 -27.65
C ALA A 73 -52.50 5.03 -28.54
N VAL A 74 -51.22 5.13 -28.18
CA VAL A 74 -50.19 5.81 -28.93
C VAL A 74 -49.24 4.79 -29.57
N ALA A 75 -48.85 5.03 -30.84
CA ALA A 75 -47.95 4.14 -31.57
C ALA A 75 -46.60 3.97 -30.88
N THR A 76 -46.01 2.75 -30.98
CA THR A 76 -44.64 2.48 -30.52
C THR A 76 -43.65 3.26 -31.34
N VAL A 77 -42.48 3.51 -30.74
CA VAL A 77 -41.37 4.21 -31.36
C VAL A 77 -40.10 3.35 -31.33
N PRO A 78 -39.24 3.45 -32.34
CA PRO A 78 -37.98 2.69 -32.39
C PRO A 78 -36.89 3.35 -31.54
N MET A 79 -35.81 2.56 -31.31
CA MET A 79 -34.52 3.07 -30.89
C MET A 79 -33.75 3.65 -32.11
N ASP A 80 -33.34 4.88 -32.01
CA ASP A 80 -32.45 5.49 -33.02
C ASP A 80 -30.97 5.29 -32.65
N GLN A 81 -30.14 4.97 -33.63
CA GLN A 81 -28.71 4.68 -33.43
C GLN A 81 -27.95 5.86 -32.81
N GLU A 82 -28.16 7.06 -33.36
CA GLU A 82 -27.41 8.23 -32.93
C GLU A 82 -27.83 8.70 -31.55
N LEU A 83 -29.13 8.67 -31.26
CA LEU A 83 -29.65 8.96 -29.92
C LEU A 83 -29.20 7.91 -28.88
N LEU A 84 -29.13 6.62 -29.28
CA LEU A 84 -28.60 5.54 -28.43
C LEU A 84 -27.14 5.80 -28.05
N ASP A 85 -26.30 6.09 -29.06
CA ASP A 85 -24.87 6.33 -28.85
C ASP A 85 -24.65 7.60 -28.00
N ALA A 86 -25.41 8.66 -28.23
CA ALA A 86 -25.41 9.87 -27.43
C ALA A 86 -25.83 9.59 -25.98
N ALA A 87 -26.88 8.80 -25.78
CA ALA A 87 -27.35 8.42 -24.44
C ALA A 87 -26.32 7.57 -23.69
N MET A 88 -25.66 6.63 -24.38
CA MET A 88 -24.61 5.78 -23.81
C MET A 88 -23.39 6.63 -23.39
N LEU A 89 -22.98 7.64 -24.18
CA LEU A 89 -21.91 8.56 -23.81
C LEU A 89 -22.32 9.43 -22.62
N ARG A 90 -23.52 10.05 -22.67
CA ARG A 90 -24.03 10.90 -21.58
C ARG A 90 -24.22 10.13 -20.26
N ALA A 91 -24.63 8.88 -20.31
CA ALA A 91 -24.73 8.03 -19.11
C ALA A 91 -23.35 7.84 -18.44
N LYS A 92 -22.28 7.70 -19.23
CA LYS A 92 -20.90 7.63 -18.75
C LYS A 92 -20.43 9.00 -18.21
N GLU A 93 -20.72 10.08 -18.91
CA GLU A 93 -20.40 11.43 -18.48
C GLU A 93 -21.14 11.82 -17.20
N ALA A 94 -22.39 11.35 -17.00
CA ALA A 94 -23.18 11.55 -15.79
C ALA A 94 -22.51 10.95 -14.55
N TYR A 95 -21.71 9.88 -14.70
CA TYR A 95 -20.87 9.37 -13.63
C TYR A 95 -19.76 10.36 -13.26
N VAL A 96 -19.13 11.01 -14.23
CA VAL A 96 -18.05 12.01 -14.01
C VAL A 96 -18.63 13.31 -13.43
N TYR A 97 -19.68 13.81 -14.07
CA TYR A 97 -20.33 15.07 -13.70
C TYR A 97 -21.84 14.95 -13.91
N TYR A 98 -22.57 14.69 -12.81
CA TYR A 98 -24.03 14.54 -12.83
C TYR A 98 -24.69 15.91 -12.93
N ASN A 99 -24.79 16.42 -14.15
CA ASN A 99 -25.35 17.73 -14.46
C ASN A 99 -26.16 17.63 -15.76
N VAL A 100 -27.37 18.21 -15.77
CA VAL A 100 -28.29 18.14 -16.92
C VAL A 100 -28.00 19.19 -17.96
N ASP A 101 -27.39 20.31 -17.57
CA ASP A 101 -27.15 21.44 -18.48
C ASP A 101 -25.80 21.34 -19.20
N TYR A 102 -24.79 20.74 -18.51
CA TYR A 102 -23.42 20.73 -18.97
C TYR A 102 -22.80 19.35 -18.96
N ARG A 103 -21.93 19.08 -19.91
CA ARG A 103 -21.00 17.96 -19.98
C ARG A 103 -19.80 18.17 -19.01
N PRO A 104 -19.04 17.12 -18.69
CA PRO A 104 -17.82 17.26 -17.89
C PRO A 104 -16.81 18.27 -18.45
N ASN A 105 -16.72 18.36 -19.78
CA ASN A 105 -15.84 19.29 -20.50
C ASN A 105 -16.33 20.75 -20.47
N GLY A 106 -17.51 21.03 -19.92
CA GLY A 106 -18.10 22.34 -19.79
C GLY A 106 -18.97 22.76 -20.98
N GLU A 107 -19.11 21.93 -22.01
CA GLU A 107 -20.06 22.15 -23.10
C GLU A 107 -21.49 21.92 -22.63
N SER A 108 -22.46 22.46 -23.41
CA SER A 108 -23.89 22.12 -23.18
C SER A 108 -24.10 20.61 -23.28
N ALA A 109 -24.94 20.09 -22.42
CA ALA A 109 -25.29 18.67 -22.41
C ALA A 109 -25.89 18.18 -23.73
N TYR A 110 -26.52 19.06 -24.47
CA TYR A 110 -27.16 18.76 -25.76
C TYR A 110 -26.15 18.59 -26.91
N VAL A 111 -24.95 19.15 -26.79
CA VAL A 111 -23.91 19.08 -27.84
C VAL A 111 -23.52 17.64 -28.19
N VAL A 112 -23.72 16.69 -27.28
CA VAL A 112 -23.49 15.26 -27.55
C VAL A 112 -24.33 14.72 -28.72
N CYS A 113 -25.49 15.33 -28.98
CA CYS A 113 -26.39 14.99 -30.10
C CYS A 113 -26.25 15.96 -31.29
N ASP A 114 -25.35 16.94 -31.25
CA ASP A 114 -25.18 17.87 -32.37
C ASP A 114 -24.66 17.09 -33.59
N GLY A 115 -25.40 17.19 -34.67
CA GLY A 115 -25.13 16.41 -35.88
C GLY A 115 -25.95 15.13 -36.02
N SER A 116 -26.75 14.74 -35.01
CA SER A 116 -27.76 13.71 -35.25
C SER A 116 -28.81 14.22 -36.25
N GLY A 117 -29.21 13.37 -37.18
CA GLY A 117 -30.28 13.70 -38.13
C GLY A 117 -31.67 13.74 -37.50
N VAL A 118 -31.81 13.37 -36.22
CA VAL A 118 -33.06 13.35 -35.47
C VAL A 118 -33.25 14.69 -34.76
N GLN A 119 -34.37 15.34 -35.01
CA GLN A 119 -34.79 16.51 -34.23
C GLN A 119 -34.98 16.09 -32.77
N ARG A 120 -34.10 16.50 -31.89
CA ARG A 120 -34.18 16.16 -30.46
C ARG A 120 -35.31 16.93 -29.76
N GLY A 121 -36.03 16.23 -28.91
CA GLY A 121 -37.01 16.82 -28.00
C GLY A 121 -36.44 17.21 -26.65
N GLY A 122 -35.65 16.37 -26.07
CA GLY A 122 -35.03 16.59 -24.79
C GLY A 122 -34.39 15.31 -24.22
N PHE A 123 -33.88 15.36 -22.99
CA PHE A 123 -33.44 14.17 -22.29
C PHE A 123 -33.63 14.29 -20.78
N VAL A 124 -33.61 13.15 -20.10
CA VAL A 124 -33.62 13.04 -18.65
C VAL A 124 -32.54 12.07 -18.19
N MET A 125 -32.02 12.29 -17.00
CA MET A 125 -31.05 11.39 -16.34
C MET A 125 -31.63 10.86 -15.05
N VAL A 126 -31.34 9.58 -14.77
CA VAL A 126 -31.66 8.96 -13.49
C VAL A 126 -30.53 8.04 -13.04
N LYS A 127 -30.37 7.93 -11.74
CA LYS A 127 -29.40 7.01 -11.12
C LYS A 127 -30.16 5.95 -10.32
N THR A 128 -29.87 4.67 -10.58
CA THR A 128 -30.50 3.54 -9.90
C THR A 128 -29.48 2.62 -9.26
N SER A 129 -29.90 1.84 -8.26
CA SER A 129 -29.06 0.81 -7.62
C SER A 129 -29.17 -0.56 -8.30
N VAL A 130 -30.06 -0.72 -9.28
CA VAL A 130 -30.31 -1.98 -9.99
C VAL A 130 -30.17 -1.81 -11.49
N LEU A 131 -29.66 -2.85 -12.16
CA LEU A 131 -29.63 -2.93 -13.63
C LEU A 131 -30.96 -3.45 -14.12
N ASP A 132 -31.95 -2.58 -14.19
CA ASP A 132 -33.26 -2.90 -14.69
C ASP A 132 -33.81 -1.70 -15.49
N GLY A 133 -33.86 -1.85 -16.81
CA GLY A 133 -34.35 -0.81 -17.71
C GLY A 133 -35.83 -0.54 -17.54
N ALA A 134 -36.64 -1.58 -17.27
CA ALA A 134 -38.08 -1.43 -17.00
C ALA A 134 -38.29 -0.64 -15.71
N PHE A 135 -37.51 -0.94 -14.66
CA PHE A 135 -37.54 -0.16 -13.42
C PHE A 135 -37.19 1.31 -13.65
N ALA A 136 -36.13 1.58 -14.40
CA ALA A 136 -35.67 2.95 -14.66
C ALA A 136 -36.73 3.75 -15.45
N ALA A 137 -37.36 3.14 -16.47
CA ALA A 137 -38.41 3.78 -17.27
C ALA A 137 -39.69 4.00 -16.46
N ASN A 138 -40.16 2.98 -15.72
CA ASN A 138 -41.37 3.12 -14.87
C ASN A 138 -41.14 4.19 -13.80
N TYR A 139 -39.98 4.18 -13.15
CA TYR A 139 -39.65 5.17 -12.13
C TYR A 139 -39.80 6.59 -12.64
N LEU A 140 -39.28 6.89 -13.85
CA LEU A 140 -39.39 8.21 -14.47
C LEU A 140 -40.86 8.59 -14.77
N MET A 141 -41.63 7.66 -15.34
CA MET A 141 -43.02 7.90 -15.71
C MET A 141 -43.93 8.04 -14.49
N GLU A 142 -43.71 7.27 -13.43
CA GLU A 142 -44.51 7.29 -12.20
C GLU A 142 -44.22 8.51 -11.31
N ASN A 143 -42.99 9.06 -11.37
CA ASN A 143 -42.59 10.17 -10.53
C ASN A 143 -42.61 11.53 -11.22
N SER A 144 -43.01 11.60 -12.50
CA SER A 144 -43.15 12.85 -13.24
C SER A 144 -44.27 12.74 -14.27
N SER A 145 -45.39 13.43 -14.02
CA SER A 145 -46.50 13.55 -14.98
C SER A 145 -46.05 14.20 -16.29
N ASP A 146 -45.13 15.13 -16.23
CA ASP A 146 -44.60 15.83 -17.42
C ASP A 146 -43.79 14.87 -18.30
N LEU A 147 -42.95 14.02 -17.72
CA LEU A 147 -42.24 12.99 -18.45
C LEU A 147 -43.15 11.94 -19.04
N LEU A 148 -44.15 11.50 -18.27
CA LEU A 148 -45.18 10.59 -18.80
C LEU A 148 -45.86 11.18 -20.02
N ASN A 149 -46.33 12.43 -19.94
CA ASN A 149 -47.00 13.12 -21.03
C ASN A 149 -46.11 13.25 -22.27
N VAL A 150 -44.80 13.57 -22.08
CA VAL A 150 -43.81 13.61 -23.18
C VAL A 150 -43.67 12.21 -23.80
N TYR A 151 -43.50 11.15 -22.99
CA TYR A 151 -43.23 9.81 -23.51
C TYR A 151 -44.39 9.18 -24.22
N ILE A 152 -45.66 9.51 -23.85
CA ILE A 152 -46.87 9.08 -24.57
C ILE A 152 -47.32 10.09 -25.63
N SER A 153 -46.58 11.19 -25.89
CA SER A 153 -46.93 12.12 -26.95
C SER A 153 -46.76 11.47 -28.33
N PRO A 154 -47.71 11.63 -29.25
CA PRO A 154 -47.57 11.18 -30.62
C PRO A 154 -46.47 11.91 -31.41
N GLU A 155 -46.04 13.08 -30.94
CA GLU A 155 -44.96 13.86 -31.55
C GLU A 155 -43.58 13.22 -31.32
N VAL A 156 -43.43 12.38 -30.29
CA VAL A 156 -42.20 11.63 -30.06
C VAL A 156 -42.13 10.46 -31.05
N GLN A 157 -41.09 10.45 -31.89
CA GLN A 157 -40.95 9.50 -33.00
C GLN A 157 -39.74 8.56 -32.85
N ALA A 158 -38.82 8.86 -31.92
CA ALA A 158 -37.64 8.04 -31.66
C ALA A 158 -37.20 8.14 -30.19
N PHE A 159 -36.47 7.15 -29.73
CA PHE A 159 -35.74 7.19 -28.44
C PHE A 159 -34.30 6.77 -28.60
N GLY A 160 -33.45 7.31 -27.68
CA GLY A 160 -32.15 6.79 -27.36
C GLY A 160 -32.01 6.60 -25.84
N VAL A 161 -31.74 5.39 -25.41
CA VAL A 161 -31.59 5.09 -23.98
C VAL A 161 -30.17 4.61 -23.71
N GLY A 162 -29.46 5.23 -22.80
CA GLY A 162 -28.12 4.83 -22.36
C GLY A 162 -28.12 4.35 -20.91
N CYS A 163 -27.34 3.31 -20.66
CA CYS A 163 -27.07 2.82 -19.32
C CYS A 163 -25.58 2.54 -19.13
N PHE A 164 -25.00 3.12 -18.10
CA PHE A 164 -23.60 2.92 -17.74
C PHE A 164 -23.45 2.57 -16.25
N LYS A 165 -22.70 1.49 -15.97
CA LYS A 165 -22.25 1.11 -14.65
C LYS A 165 -20.74 1.32 -14.55
N PRO A 166 -20.24 2.25 -13.71
CA PRO A 166 -18.80 2.41 -13.47
C PRO A 166 -18.20 1.14 -12.84
N ALA A 167 -16.90 0.93 -13.08
CA ALA A 167 -16.19 -0.24 -12.53
C ALA A 167 -16.01 -0.17 -11.01
N ASP A 168 -16.04 1.03 -10.43
CA ASP A 168 -15.74 1.34 -9.02
C ASP A 168 -16.98 1.77 -8.20
N GLU A 169 -18.17 1.77 -8.78
CA GLU A 169 -19.43 2.04 -8.10
C GLU A 169 -20.49 0.94 -8.32
N ASN A 170 -21.46 0.84 -7.42
CA ASN A 170 -22.63 -0.05 -7.54
C ASN A 170 -23.90 0.69 -8.00
N TRP A 171 -23.74 1.77 -8.73
CA TRP A 171 -24.83 2.55 -9.27
C TRP A 171 -24.85 2.45 -10.79
N TYR A 172 -26.05 2.57 -11.36
CA TYR A 172 -26.32 2.61 -12.80
C TYR A 172 -26.78 4.00 -13.18
N TYR A 173 -26.14 4.59 -14.18
CA TYR A 173 -26.45 5.92 -14.70
C TYR A 173 -27.24 5.74 -15.98
N TRP A 174 -28.46 6.28 -16.01
CA TRP A 174 -29.35 6.19 -17.14
C TRP A 174 -29.57 7.55 -17.75
N VAL A 175 -29.66 7.58 -19.08
CA VAL A 175 -30.00 8.78 -19.87
C VAL A 175 -31.00 8.37 -20.90
N PHE A 176 -32.11 9.12 -21.00
CA PHE A 176 -33.19 8.91 -21.93
C PHE A 176 -33.35 10.13 -22.81
N PHE A 177 -32.93 10.03 -24.08
CA PHE A 177 -33.23 11.01 -25.11
C PHE A 177 -34.51 10.64 -25.84
N HIS A 178 -35.33 11.63 -26.22
CA HIS A 178 -36.42 11.46 -27.16
C HIS A 178 -36.23 12.37 -28.35
N GLY A 179 -36.62 11.87 -29.52
CA GLY A 179 -36.59 12.56 -30.79
C GLY A 179 -38.00 12.93 -31.28
N MET A 180 -38.12 14.13 -31.86
CA MET A 180 -39.36 14.69 -32.39
C MET A 180 -39.49 14.54 -33.91
N SER A 181 -38.55 13.83 -34.55
CA SER A 181 -38.62 13.46 -35.97
C SER A 181 -38.36 11.95 -36.12
N ALA A 182 -38.63 11.42 -37.29
CA ALA A 182 -38.35 10.03 -37.63
C ALA A 182 -36.86 9.67 -37.37
N PRO A 183 -36.57 8.44 -36.93
CA PRO A 183 -35.22 7.98 -36.71
C PRO A 183 -34.38 8.02 -37.99
N THR A 184 -33.11 8.37 -37.89
CA THR A 184 -32.20 8.28 -39.02
C THR A 184 -31.77 6.87 -39.31
N LYS A 185 -31.62 6.06 -38.25
CA LYS A 185 -31.29 4.64 -38.33
C LYS A 185 -31.88 3.89 -37.14
N THR A 186 -32.91 3.09 -37.44
CA THR A 186 -33.48 2.20 -36.44
C THR A 186 -32.55 1.02 -36.14
N VAL A 187 -32.40 0.73 -34.84
CA VAL A 187 -31.60 -0.40 -34.34
C VAL A 187 -32.42 -1.29 -33.42
N LYS A 188 -32.04 -2.58 -33.33
CA LYS A 188 -32.69 -3.60 -32.53
C LYS A 188 -31.75 -4.15 -31.46
N SER A 189 -32.30 -4.73 -30.42
CA SER A 189 -31.55 -5.37 -29.34
C SER A 189 -30.60 -6.46 -29.83
N SER A 190 -30.99 -7.18 -30.91
CA SER A 190 -30.17 -8.22 -31.54
C SER A 190 -28.89 -7.70 -32.20
N ASP A 191 -28.81 -6.38 -32.45
CA ASP A 191 -27.64 -5.76 -33.09
C ASP A 191 -26.48 -5.54 -32.09
N TYR A 192 -26.71 -5.78 -30.82
CA TYR A 192 -25.76 -5.52 -29.74
C TYR A 192 -25.58 -6.69 -28.78
N ALA A 193 -24.40 -6.84 -28.25
CA ALA A 193 -24.20 -7.66 -27.06
C ALA A 193 -24.99 -7.06 -25.86
N ALA A 194 -25.52 -7.91 -24.99
CA ALA A 194 -26.35 -7.46 -23.86
C ALA A 194 -25.64 -6.40 -23.00
N THR A 195 -24.34 -6.56 -22.83
CA THR A 195 -23.49 -5.62 -22.10
C THR A 195 -22.11 -5.54 -22.79
N VAL A 196 -21.50 -4.37 -22.75
CA VAL A 196 -20.17 -4.13 -23.32
C VAL A 196 -19.29 -3.39 -22.29
N ASN A 197 -18.15 -3.97 -21.97
CA ASN A 197 -17.15 -3.29 -21.17
C ASN A 197 -16.37 -2.30 -22.05
N ARG A 198 -16.31 -1.04 -21.61
CA ARG A 198 -15.58 0.02 -22.33
C ARG A 198 -14.73 0.84 -21.40
N THR A 199 -13.65 1.38 -21.97
CA THR A 199 -12.84 2.44 -21.35
C THR A 199 -12.74 3.57 -22.35
N ASP A 200 -13.25 4.74 -21.98
CA ASP A 200 -13.21 5.93 -22.83
C ASP A 200 -12.53 7.07 -22.10
N LYS A 201 -11.92 7.98 -22.88
CA LYS A 201 -11.36 9.22 -22.37
C LYS A 201 -12.42 10.30 -22.36
N ILE A 202 -12.58 10.95 -21.20
CA ILE A 202 -13.50 12.07 -21.00
C ILE A 202 -12.68 13.27 -20.53
N ALA A 203 -12.86 14.41 -21.18
CA ALA A 203 -12.27 15.67 -20.77
C ALA A 203 -13.08 16.28 -19.61
N LEU A 204 -12.43 16.52 -18.49
CA LEU A 204 -13.03 17.20 -17.35
C LEU A 204 -12.47 18.60 -17.23
N LYS A 205 -13.32 19.61 -17.33
CA LYS A 205 -12.94 21.01 -17.08
C LYS A 205 -12.58 21.17 -15.60
N ASN A 206 -11.46 21.81 -15.29
CA ASN A 206 -10.94 21.87 -13.92
C ASN A 206 -11.88 22.59 -12.95
N THR A 207 -12.74 23.48 -13.43
CA THR A 207 -13.81 24.09 -12.62
C THR A 207 -14.83 23.07 -12.11
N ASN A 208 -14.99 21.92 -12.80
CA ASN A 208 -15.89 20.82 -12.44
C ASN A 208 -15.21 19.73 -11.60
N ALA A 209 -13.88 19.83 -11.42
CA ALA A 209 -13.08 18.80 -10.76
C ALA A 209 -13.43 18.62 -9.27
N ALA A 210 -13.93 19.65 -8.60
CA ALA A 210 -14.35 19.55 -7.19
C ALA A 210 -15.49 18.54 -7.01
N SER A 211 -16.49 18.55 -7.90
CA SER A 211 -17.61 17.63 -7.88
C SER A 211 -17.18 16.19 -8.16
N TRP A 212 -16.24 15.97 -9.04
CA TRP A 212 -15.63 14.68 -9.34
C TRP A 212 -14.83 14.14 -8.15
N ASN A 213 -13.94 14.96 -7.59
CA ASN A 213 -13.10 14.58 -6.46
C ASN A 213 -13.91 14.24 -5.19
N ALA A 214 -15.10 14.82 -5.03
CA ALA A 214 -15.99 14.51 -3.91
C ALA A 214 -16.76 13.20 -4.06
N LYS A 215 -16.82 12.62 -5.26
CA LYS A 215 -17.71 11.50 -5.58
C LYS A 215 -17.03 10.13 -5.69
N HIS A 216 -15.69 10.07 -5.90
CA HIS A 216 -15.02 8.79 -6.07
C HIS A 216 -14.00 8.51 -4.98
N THR A 217 -13.91 7.24 -4.57
CA THR A 217 -12.82 6.75 -3.72
C THR A 217 -11.55 6.57 -4.55
N HIS A 218 -10.46 7.20 -4.12
CA HIS A 218 -9.19 7.10 -4.86
C HIS A 218 -8.58 5.70 -4.77
N SER A 219 -8.45 5.03 -5.90
CA SER A 219 -7.69 3.79 -6.05
C SER A 219 -6.27 4.09 -6.50
N TYR A 220 -5.33 4.10 -5.54
CA TYR A 220 -3.94 4.47 -5.80
C TYR A 220 -3.06 3.30 -6.19
N GLN A 221 -2.47 3.36 -7.39
CA GLN A 221 -1.46 2.42 -7.87
C GLN A 221 -0.06 3.01 -7.77
N VAL A 222 0.94 2.18 -7.41
CA VAL A 222 2.34 2.63 -7.36
C VAL A 222 2.85 2.86 -8.79
N THR A 223 3.26 4.08 -9.08
CA THR A 223 3.82 4.47 -10.40
C THR A 223 5.33 4.59 -10.40
N SER A 224 5.92 4.95 -9.26
CA SER A 224 7.37 4.98 -9.13
C SER A 224 7.83 4.75 -7.68
N THR A 225 9.05 4.21 -7.55
CA THR A 225 9.70 4.00 -6.26
C THR A 225 11.17 4.42 -6.34
N VAL A 226 11.53 5.46 -5.61
CA VAL A 226 12.92 5.76 -5.29
C VAL A 226 13.29 4.97 -4.05
N LYS A 227 14.23 4.03 -4.19
CA LYS A 227 14.60 3.10 -3.09
C LYS A 227 15.34 3.83 -1.97
N ALA A 228 14.98 3.51 -0.73
CA ALA A 228 15.72 4.00 0.43
C ALA A 228 17.07 3.27 0.56
N ASN A 229 18.16 4.04 0.79
CA ASN A 229 19.52 3.51 0.82
C ASN A 229 20.06 3.39 2.25
N ALA A 230 20.22 2.15 2.70
CA ALA A 230 20.72 1.83 4.03
C ALA A 230 22.18 2.25 4.25
N THR A 231 23.03 2.11 3.24
CA THR A 231 24.47 2.45 3.32
C THR A 231 24.67 3.96 3.41
N LYS A 232 23.93 4.72 2.58
CA LYS A 232 23.99 6.19 2.54
C LYS A 232 23.08 6.87 3.57
N ASN A 233 22.25 6.10 4.31
CA ASN A 233 21.19 6.61 5.20
C ASN A 233 20.20 7.55 4.50
N ALA A 234 19.99 7.35 3.20
CA ALA A 234 19.12 8.17 2.38
C ALA A 234 17.71 7.58 2.29
N ASN A 235 16.71 8.42 2.56
CA ASN A 235 15.30 8.04 2.39
C ASN A 235 14.97 7.83 0.92
N GLY A 236 13.97 7.00 0.67
CA GLY A 236 13.34 6.82 -0.62
C GLY A 236 11.98 7.52 -0.67
N LYS A 237 11.29 7.35 -1.79
CA LYS A 237 9.98 7.94 -2.06
C LYS A 237 9.13 6.94 -2.85
N ILE A 238 7.90 6.76 -2.44
CA ILE A 238 6.90 6.01 -3.21
C ILE A 238 5.89 7.01 -3.75
N THR A 239 5.74 7.05 -5.06
CA THR A 239 4.72 7.83 -5.75
C THR A 239 3.61 6.90 -6.19
N ARG A 240 2.38 7.31 -5.94
CA ARG A 240 1.17 6.60 -6.36
C ARG A 240 0.30 7.54 -7.16
N LYS A 241 -0.41 7.01 -8.14
CA LYS A 241 -1.36 7.74 -8.97
C LYS A 241 -2.71 7.04 -8.91
N CYS A 242 -3.77 7.80 -8.75
CA CYS A 242 -5.13 7.26 -8.86
C CYS A 242 -5.37 6.80 -10.30
N SER A 243 -5.85 5.57 -10.47
CA SER A 243 -6.14 5.00 -11.79
C SER A 243 -7.32 5.71 -12.48
N VAL A 244 -8.19 6.34 -11.71
CA VAL A 244 -9.41 6.99 -12.20
C VAL A 244 -9.15 8.45 -12.55
N CYS A 245 -8.74 9.28 -11.60
CA CYS A 245 -8.62 10.74 -11.79
C CYS A 245 -7.19 11.22 -12.01
N GLY A 246 -6.19 10.35 -11.99
CA GLY A 246 -4.80 10.73 -12.19
C GLY A 246 -4.14 11.47 -11.00
N LYS A 247 -4.86 11.79 -9.93
CA LYS A 247 -4.30 12.44 -8.74
C LYS A 247 -3.11 11.66 -8.18
N THR A 248 -2.01 12.35 -7.90
CA THR A 248 -0.80 11.74 -7.36
C THR A 248 -0.66 11.99 -5.87
N THR A 249 -0.12 11.00 -5.17
CA THR A 249 0.28 11.13 -3.78
C THR A 249 1.66 10.55 -3.57
N THR A 250 2.38 11.04 -2.59
CA THR A 250 3.73 10.57 -2.29
C THR A 250 3.87 10.21 -0.82
N SER A 251 4.63 9.16 -0.54
CA SER A 251 5.00 8.79 0.82
C SER A 251 6.51 8.59 0.92
N THR A 252 7.10 9.05 2.04
CA THR A 252 8.50 8.85 2.33
C THR A 252 8.76 7.40 2.74
N LEU A 253 9.74 6.77 2.13
CA LEU A 253 10.27 5.48 2.50
C LEU A 253 11.52 5.71 3.37
N TYR A 254 11.39 5.58 4.67
CA TYR A 254 12.48 5.88 5.60
C TYR A 254 13.61 4.88 5.50
N ALA A 255 14.86 5.39 5.45
CA ALA A 255 16.05 4.57 5.29
C ALA A 255 16.24 3.60 6.47
N PRO A 256 16.70 2.35 6.22
CA PRO A 256 17.10 1.45 7.28
C PRO A 256 18.24 2.06 8.10
N LYS A 257 18.04 2.22 9.41
CA LYS A 257 19.02 2.88 10.31
C LYS A 257 19.68 1.91 11.27
N THR A 258 18.92 1.09 11.96
CA THR A 258 19.41 0.28 13.07
C THR A 258 19.26 -1.22 12.76
N VAL A 259 20.34 -1.97 13.00
CA VAL A 259 20.34 -3.44 13.00
C VAL A 259 20.71 -3.91 14.40
N THR A 260 19.79 -4.62 15.05
CA THR A 260 19.97 -5.14 16.41
C THR A 260 19.94 -6.67 16.38
N LEU A 261 20.85 -7.29 17.15
CA LEU A 261 20.87 -8.75 17.37
C LEU A 261 20.19 -9.09 18.67
N SER A 262 19.54 -10.26 18.74
CA SER A 262 18.89 -10.76 19.98
C SER A 262 19.85 -10.93 21.14
N ALA A 263 21.17 -11.08 20.86
CA ALA A 263 22.22 -11.09 21.88
C ALA A 263 23.53 -10.51 21.31
N ALA A 264 24.16 -9.65 22.08
CA ALA A 264 25.48 -9.09 21.73
C ALA A 264 26.64 -10.01 22.13
N SER A 265 26.43 -10.99 22.99
CA SER A 265 27.46 -11.96 23.38
C SER A 265 26.90 -13.30 23.83
N TYR A 266 27.67 -14.35 23.61
CA TYR A 266 27.42 -15.71 24.04
C TYR A 266 28.63 -16.26 24.80
N THR A 267 28.40 -17.26 25.67
CA THR A 267 29.48 -18.09 26.22
C THR A 267 29.68 -19.31 25.30
N TYR A 268 30.92 -19.68 25.07
CA TYR A 268 31.28 -20.86 24.29
C TYR A 268 30.68 -22.14 24.89
N ASP A 269 29.96 -22.87 24.06
CA ASP A 269 29.36 -24.17 24.38
C ASP A 269 29.57 -25.21 23.25
N GLY A 270 30.39 -24.89 22.24
CA GLY A 270 30.63 -25.75 21.08
C GLY A 270 29.55 -25.68 20.00
N LYS A 271 28.42 -25.00 20.23
CA LYS A 271 27.31 -24.88 19.28
C LYS A 271 27.40 -23.59 18.48
N ALA A 272 27.00 -23.64 17.20
CA ALA A 272 26.97 -22.47 16.34
C ALA A 272 25.92 -21.45 16.82
N LYS A 273 26.30 -20.17 16.91
CA LYS A 273 25.39 -19.09 17.33
C LYS A 273 24.78 -18.38 16.11
N LYS A 274 23.45 -18.21 16.16
CA LYS A 274 22.65 -17.54 15.10
C LYS A 274 21.64 -16.60 15.77
N PRO A 275 22.10 -15.43 16.29
CA PRO A 275 21.16 -14.47 16.87
C PRO A 275 20.15 -14.00 15.84
N SER A 276 18.90 -13.79 16.26
CA SER A 276 17.88 -13.17 15.40
C SER A 276 18.20 -11.70 15.17
N VAL A 277 17.75 -11.20 13.99
CA VAL A 277 18.02 -9.83 13.54
C VAL A 277 16.72 -9.03 13.56
N THR A 278 16.76 -7.84 14.13
CA THR A 278 15.70 -6.84 14.03
C THR A 278 16.26 -5.61 13.33
N VAL A 279 15.57 -5.15 12.29
CA VAL A 279 15.93 -3.93 11.55
C VAL A 279 14.86 -2.87 11.81
N LYS A 280 15.31 -1.65 12.06
CA LYS A 280 14.43 -0.48 12.19
C LYS A 280 14.88 0.63 11.23
N ASP A 281 13.92 1.39 10.73
CA ASP A 281 14.15 2.57 9.91
C ASP A 281 14.58 3.80 10.74
N SER A 282 14.76 4.94 10.08
CA SER A 282 15.18 6.20 10.72
C SER A 282 14.11 6.80 11.63
N LYS A 283 12.87 6.35 11.55
CA LYS A 283 11.75 6.72 12.44
C LYS A 283 11.53 5.70 13.57
N GLY A 284 12.29 4.59 13.58
CA GLY A 284 12.17 3.54 14.59
C GLY A 284 11.17 2.44 14.25
N ASN A 285 10.52 2.48 13.10
CA ASN A 285 9.58 1.45 12.64
C ASN A 285 10.33 0.18 12.24
N LYS A 286 9.77 -0.98 12.52
CA LYS A 286 10.34 -2.27 12.14
C LYS A 286 10.21 -2.49 10.63
N ILE A 287 11.34 -2.84 9.97
CA ILE A 287 11.36 -3.27 8.57
C ILE A 287 11.17 -4.78 8.52
N GLY A 288 10.19 -5.24 7.73
CA GLY A 288 9.85 -6.65 7.59
C GLY A 288 10.99 -7.46 6.94
N SER A 289 11.12 -8.74 7.34
CA SER A 289 12.20 -9.64 6.86
C SER A 289 12.18 -9.89 5.35
N ARG A 290 11.05 -9.71 4.68
CA ARG A 290 10.93 -9.80 3.21
C ARG A 290 11.80 -8.77 2.47
N TYR A 291 12.22 -7.70 3.14
CA TYR A 291 12.98 -6.60 2.55
C TYR A 291 14.50 -6.70 2.78
N TYR A 292 15.00 -7.80 3.36
CA TYR A 292 16.43 -8.00 3.52
C TYR A 292 16.78 -9.49 3.62
N THR A 293 18.06 -9.78 3.40
CA THR A 293 18.66 -11.08 3.66
C THR A 293 19.70 -10.94 4.76
N VAL A 294 19.91 -12.01 5.54
CA VAL A 294 20.89 -12.03 6.63
C VAL A 294 21.95 -13.07 6.33
N SER A 295 23.21 -12.64 6.29
CA SER A 295 24.38 -13.51 6.12
C SER A 295 25.17 -13.59 7.43
N TYR A 296 25.44 -14.82 7.85
CA TYR A 296 26.23 -15.13 9.03
C TYR A 296 27.62 -15.65 8.62
N PRO A 297 28.71 -15.19 9.26
CA PRO A 297 30.05 -15.70 8.96
C PRO A 297 30.19 -17.17 9.37
N SER A 298 31.14 -17.87 8.77
CA SER A 298 31.58 -19.21 9.18
C SER A 298 32.25 -19.17 10.57
N GLY A 299 32.54 -20.35 11.14
CA GLY A 299 33.30 -20.47 12.38
C GLY A 299 32.61 -20.02 13.66
N ARG A 300 31.37 -19.52 13.61
CA ARG A 300 30.59 -18.95 14.73
C ARG A 300 30.19 -19.96 15.84
N LYS A 301 30.84 -21.10 15.89
CA LYS A 301 30.86 -22.04 17.02
C LYS A 301 32.04 -21.83 17.95
N ASN A 302 33.09 -21.10 17.53
CA ASN A 302 34.32 -20.88 18.27
C ASN A 302 34.31 -19.53 19.00
N VAL A 303 35.21 -19.35 19.94
CA VAL A 303 35.45 -18.05 20.58
C VAL A 303 35.94 -17.05 19.54
N GLY A 304 35.26 -15.92 19.42
CA GLY A 304 35.56 -14.91 18.39
C GLY A 304 34.57 -13.75 18.38
N LYS A 305 34.86 -12.75 17.53
CA LYS A 305 33.94 -11.66 17.19
C LYS A 305 33.42 -11.92 15.78
N TYR A 306 32.12 -11.86 15.60
CA TYR A 306 31.41 -12.22 14.38
C TYR A 306 30.56 -11.07 13.88
N THR A 307 30.68 -10.73 12.60
CA THR A 307 29.89 -9.70 11.95
C THR A 307 28.78 -10.33 11.14
N VAL A 308 27.55 -10.03 11.49
CA VAL A 308 26.35 -10.39 10.74
C VAL A 308 26.09 -9.29 9.73
N LYS A 309 25.97 -9.63 8.45
CA LYS A 309 25.66 -8.69 7.37
C LYS A 309 24.19 -8.81 7.01
N VAL A 310 23.52 -7.66 6.92
CA VAL A 310 22.14 -7.51 6.44
C VAL A 310 22.21 -6.79 5.11
N THR A 311 21.75 -7.44 4.04
CA THR A 311 21.69 -6.87 2.70
C THR A 311 20.25 -6.59 2.35
N PHE A 312 19.93 -5.37 1.99
CA PHE A 312 18.58 -4.91 1.70
C PHE A 312 18.16 -5.23 0.26
N LYS A 313 16.85 -5.42 0.04
CA LYS A 313 16.24 -5.74 -1.25
C LYS A 313 14.84 -5.12 -1.39
N GLY A 314 14.22 -5.23 -2.58
CA GLY A 314 12.91 -4.63 -2.87
C GLY A 314 13.01 -3.10 -2.88
N ASN A 315 12.22 -2.46 -2.04
CA ASN A 315 12.17 -1.01 -1.90
C ASN A 315 13.38 -0.40 -1.17
N TYR A 316 14.29 -1.23 -0.71
CA TYR A 316 15.50 -0.83 0.01
C TYR A 316 16.74 -1.34 -0.70
N ILE A 317 17.84 -0.61 -0.60
CA ILE A 317 19.16 -0.98 -1.14
C ILE A 317 20.26 -0.77 -0.12
N GLY A 318 21.43 -1.36 -0.40
CA GLY A 318 22.61 -1.24 0.44
C GLY A 318 22.69 -2.33 1.51
N SER A 319 23.54 -2.13 2.49
CA SER A 319 23.75 -3.09 3.57
C SER A 319 24.09 -2.41 4.89
N LYS A 320 23.84 -3.12 5.99
CA LYS A 320 24.30 -2.77 7.35
C LYS A 320 24.80 -4.03 8.06
N SER A 321 25.60 -3.82 9.10
CA SER A 321 26.16 -4.93 9.86
C SER A 321 25.98 -4.72 11.36
N ALA A 322 25.86 -5.85 12.08
CA ALA A 322 25.91 -5.87 13.54
C ALA A 322 26.86 -6.98 13.99
N THR A 323 27.43 -6.84 15.18
CA THR A 323 28.42 -7.78 15.68
C THR A 323 27.99 -8.43 16.98
N PHE A 324 28.38 -9.70 17.15
CA PHE A 324 28.30 -10.38 18.44
C PHE A 324 29.63 -11.06 18.77
N VAL A 325 29.82 -11.38 20.06
CA VAL A 325 31.05 -12.02 20.57
C VAL A 325 30.70 -13.36 21.19
N ILE A 326 31.46 -14.41 20.87
CA ILE A 326 31.47 -15.65 21.64
C ILE A 326 32.69 -15.58 22.59
N LYS A 327 32.39 -15.53 23.89
CA LYS A 327 33.38 -15.45 24.96
C LYS A 327 33.80 -16.86 25.37
N PRO A 328 35.06 -17.09 25.85
CA PRO A 328 35.45 -18.39 26.36
C PRO A 328 34.63 -18.79 27.59
N LYS A 329 34.48 -20.09 27.81
CA LYS A 329 33.87 -20.65 29.05
C LYS A 329 34.70 -20.24 30.25
N GLY A 330 34.05 -19.72 31.28
CA GLY A 330 34.71 -19.31 32.52
C GLY A 330 35.24 -20.49 33.31
N THR A 331 36.04 -20.20 34.34
CA THR A 331 36.51 -21.15 35.34
C THR A 331 36.26 -20.59 36.74
N GLY A 332 36.43 -21.42 37.77
CA GLY A 332 36.26 -21.03 39.16
C GLY A 332 37.52 -21.26 39.98
N VAL A 333 37.73 -20.42 40.99
CA VAL A 333 38.76 -20.67 42.03
C VAL A 333 38.39 -21.95 42.80
N SER A 334 39.25 -22.99 42.69
CA SER A 334 39.07 -24.25 43.44
C SER A 334 39.54 -24.07 44.90
N LYS A 335 40.77 -23.61 45.10
CA LYS A 335 41.35 -23.41 46.42
C LYS A 335 42.24 -22.19 46.46
N VAL A 336 42.30 -21.52 47.59
CA VAL A 336 43.33 -20.51 47.90
C VAL A 336 44.03 -20.95 49.20
N LYS A 337 45.35 -21.18 49.18
CA LYS A 337 46.11 -21.57 50.33
C LYS A 337 47.04 -20.43 50.76
N ALA A 338 46.97 -20.07 52.04
CA ALA A 338 47.83 -19.03 52.62
C ALA A 338 49.29 -19.45 52.58
N ALA A 339 50.21 -18.45 52.32
CA ALA A 339 51.64 -18.59 52.39
C ALA A 339 52.25 -17.37 53.10
N LYS A 340 53.55 -17.47 53.44
CA LYS A 340 54.31 -16.36 54.05
C LYS A 340 54.30 -15.18 53.08
N LYS A 341 53.76 -14.05 53.52
CA LYS A 341 53.56 -12.80 52.72
C LYS A 341 53.01 -13.07 51.32
N GLY A 342 52.03 -14.06 51.22
CA GLY A 342 51.51 -14.47 49.93
C GLY A 342 50.38 -15.50 50.03
N PHE A 343 50.03 -16.06 48.85
CA PHE A 343 49.10 -17.17 48.72
C PHE A 343 49.31 -17.96 47.43
N LYS A 344 48.84 -19.24 47.40
CA LYS A 344 48.74 -20.03 46.19
C LYS A 344 47.28 -20.21 45.84
N VAL A 345 46.87 -19.81 44.62
CA VAL A 345 45.54 -20.01 44.08
C VAL A 345 45.54 -21.14 43.08
N THR A 346 44.48 -21.99 43.09
CA THR A 346 44.26 -23.04 42.10
C THR A 346 42.86 -22.90 41.52
N TRP A 347 42.68 -23.34 40.25
CA TRP A 347 41.43 -23.27 39.52
C TRP A 347 41.22 -24.48 38.62
N LYS A 348 39.95 -24.67 38.14
CA LYS A 348 39.62 -25.76 37.21
C LYS A 348 40.13 -25.44 35.83
N LYS A 349 40.81 -26.42 35.20
CA LYS A 349 41.32 -26.29 33.81
C LYS A 349 40.19 -26.15 32.80
N GLN A 350 40.32 -25.23 31.86
CA GLN A 350 39.51 -25.16 30.66
C GLN A 350 40.32 -25.64 29.45
N ARG A 351 39.85 -26.77 28.86
CA ARG A 351 40.63 -27.50 27.82
C ARG A 351 40.44 -26.87 26.44
N THR A 352 39.24 -26.41 26.12
CA THR A 352 38.86 -25.95 24.77
C THR A 352 38.67 -24.43 24.71
N GLN A 353 39.03 -23.84 23.58
CA GLN A 353 38.80 -22.40 23.29
C GLN A 353 39.33 -21.49 24.42
N THR A 354 40.46 -21.87 25.03
CA THR A 354 41.13 -21.12 26.11
C THR A 354 42.63 -21.08 25.84
N THR A 355 43.21 -19.88 25.77
CA THR A 355 44.66 -19.67 25.65
C THR A 355 45.30 -19.63 27.01
N GLY A 356 44.66 -19.03 28.01
CA GLY A 356 45.19 -18.90 29.36
C GLY A 356 44.22 -18.29 30.33
N TYR A 357 44.73 -17.79 31.45
CA TYR A 357 43.92 -17.29 32.55
C TYR A 357 44.42 -15.92 33.03
N GLN A 358 43.54 -15.22 33.70
CA GLN A 358 43.91 -14.06 34.52
C GLN A 358 43.45 -14.33 35.99
N VAL A 359 44.35 -14.15 36.90
CA VAL A 359 44.11 -14.11 38.34
C VAL A 359 44.12 -12.65 38.78
N GLN A 360 43.07 -12.26 39.44
CA GLN A 360 42.94 -10.92 40.02
C GLN A 360 42.80 -11.01 41.53
N TYR A 361 43.48 -10.13 42.25
CA TYR A 361 43.43 -10.07 43.69
C TYR A 361 43.45 -8.65 44.24
N SER A 362 42.80 -8.45 45.35
CA SER A 362 42.68 -7.15 46.05
C SER A 362 42.44 -7.36 47.56
N THR A 363 42.75 -6.38 48.36
CA THR A 363 42.33 -6.31 49.77
C THR A 363 40.85 -5.88 49.90
N SER A 364 40.27 -5.33 48.86
CA SER A 364 38.86 -4.96 48.77
C SER A 364 38.03 -6.08 48.14
N SER A 365 36.91 -6.46 48.76
CA SER A 365 35.94 -7.41 48.19
C SER A 365 35.32 -6.91 46.89
N LYS A 366 35.25 -5.58 46.70
CA LYS A 366 34.78 -4.94 45.48
C LYS A 366 35.89 -4.83 44.40
N PHE A 367 37.08 -5.41 44.62
CA PHE A 367 38.24 -5.37 43.74
C PHE A 367 38.72 -3.96 43.36
N LYS A 368 38.54 -2.98 44.25
CA LYS A 368 39.20 -1.67 44.09
C LYS A 368 40.70 -1.85 44.15
N LYS A 369 41.48 -1.09 43.32
CA LYS A 369 42.96 -1.15 43.21
C LYS A 369 43.46 -2.60 43.02
N ALA A 370 42.74 -3.46 42.29
CA ALA A 370 43.11 -4.85 42.12
C ALA A 370 44.31 -5.05 41.23
N LYS A 371 45.23 -5.96 41.63
CA LYS A 371 46.32 -6.44 40.79
C LYS A 371 45.89 -7.63 39.98
N THR A 372 46.36 -7.70 38.72
CA THR A 372 46.01 -8.79 37.76
C THR A 372 47.26 -9.47 37.26
N VAL A 373 47.34 -10.79 37.35
CA VAL A 373 48.38 -11.62 36.81
C VAL A 373 47.84 -12.41 35.63
N THR A 374 48.52 -12.34 34.47
CA THR A 374 48.16 -13.09 33.27
C THR A 374 48.97 -14.36 33.18
N ILE A 375 48.32 -15.49 32.95
CA ILE A 375 48.91 -16.84 32.77
C ILE A 375 48.69 -17.24 31.31
N SER A 376 49.73 -17.34 30.51
CA SER A 376 49.65 -17.54 29.06
C SER A 376 49.39 -18.99 28.64
N LYS A 377 49.58 -19.95 29.51
CA LYS A 377 49.42 -21.39 29.21
C LYS A 377 48.17 -21.94 29.85
N ASN A 378 47.26 -22.51 29.07
CA ASN A 378 45.98 -23.11 29.59
C ASN A 378 46.22 -24.42 30.41
N LYS A 379 47.39 -24.99 30.28
CA LYS A 379 47.80 -26.16 31.12
C LYS A 379 48.04 -25.76 32.57
N THR A 380 48.42 -24.50 32.83
CA THR A 380 48.72 -23.97 34.18
C THR A 380 47.40 -23.72 34.91
N THR A 381 47.18 -24.40 36.03
CA THR A 381 45.99 -24.33 36.86
C THR A 381 46.25 -23.83 38.29
N SER A 382 47.45 -23.31 38.55
CA SER A 382 47.78 -22.67 39.81
C SER A 382 48.77 -21.51 39.62
N LYS A 383 48.79 -20.61 40.61
CA LYS A 383 49.73 -19.51 40.68
C LYS A 383 50.01 -19.14 42.13
N SER A 384 51.29 -19.02 42.48
CA SER A 384 51.73 -18.41 43.72
C SER A 384 51.88 -16.91 43.53
N VAL A 385 51.39 -16.14 44.47
CA VAL A 385 51.52 -14.68 44.56
C VAL A 385 52.18 -14.35 45.87
N GLY A 386 53.33 -13.71 45.82
CA GLY A 386 54.11 -13.31 46.96
C GLY A 386 54.32 -11.78 47.04
N LYS A 387 55.19 -11.35 47.95
CA LYS A 387 55.49 -9.96 48.22
C LYS A 387 54.26 -9.13 48.60
N LEU A 388 53.37 -9.78 49.39
CA LEU A 388 52.16 -9.15 49.92
C LEU A 388 52.32 -8.81 51.40
N SER A 389 51.46 -7.94 51.92
CA SER A 389 51.43 -7.61 53.36
C SER A 389 51.13 -8.88 54.17
N ALA A 390 51.86 -9.10 55.26
CA ALA A 390 51.59 -10.18 56.22
C ALA A 390 50.28 -9.96 56.95
N LYS A 391 49.64 -11.06 57.40
CA LYS A 391 48.39 -11.07 58.18
C LYS A 391 47.26 -10.22 57.51
N LYS A 392 47.31 -10.00 56.17
CA LYS A 392 46.33 -9.23 55.41
C LYS A 392 45.40 -10.10 54.63
N LYS A 393 44.06 -9.80 54.69
CA LYS A 393 43.05 -10.53 53.93
C LYS A 393 43.03 -10.04 52.46
N TYR A 394 43.05 -11.01 51.54
CA TYR A 394 42.95 -10.77 50.09
C TYR A 394 41.78 -11.55 49.53
N TYR A 395 41.06 -10.95 48.60
CA TYR A 395 40.03 -11.53 47.75
C TYR A 395 40.66 -11.91 46.40
N VAL A 396 40.36 -13.11 45.90
CA VAL A 396 41.03 -13.68 44.71
C VAL A 396 39.95 -14.22 43.79
N ARG A 397 40.02 -13.86 42.50
CA ARG A 397 39.13 -14.37 41.45
C ARG A 397 39.95 -14.69 40.21
N VAL A 398 39.36 -15.55 39.32
CA VAL A 398 40.00 -15.99 38.09
C VAL A 398 39.02 -15.86 36.92
N ARG A 399 39.57 -15.60 35.73
CA ARG A 399 38.86 -15.71 34.47
C ARG A 399 39.72 -16.39 33.41
N THR A 400 39.09 -16.94 32.37
CA THR A 400 39.76 -17.44 31.18
C THR A 400 39.88 -16.33 30.12
N TYR A 401 40.83 -16.51 29.21
CA TYR A 401 40.85 -15.75 27.97
C TYR A 401 41.26 -16.63 26.79
N LYS A 402 40.79 -16.23 25.60
CA LYS A 402 41.23 -16.78 24.31
C LYS A 402 41.83 -15.64 23.48
N THR A 403 43.01 -15.83 22.95
CA THR A 403 43.59 -14.93 21.95
C THR A 403 43.06 -15.33 20.58
N VAL A 404 42.49 -14.37 19.84
CA VAL A 404 41.93 -14.55 18.51
C VAL A 404 42.45 -13.46 17.58
N LYS A 405 42.40 -13.70 16.28
CA LYS A 405 42.70 -12.68 15.26
C LYS A 405 41.38 -11.97 14.90
N ILE A 406 41.35 -10.64 15.01
CA ILE A 406 40.23 -9.80 14.60
C ILE A 406 40.81 -8.69 13.74
N GLY A 407 40.46 -8.63 12.45
CA GLY A 407 41.03 -7.66 11.52
C GLY A 407 42.58 -7.72 11.47
N GLY A 408 43.17 -8.93 11.44
CA GLY A 408 44.58 -9.15 11.45
C GLY A 408 45.30 -8.98 12.81
N LYS A 409 44.69 -8.29 13.78
CA LYS A 409 45.30 -8.00 15.09
C LYS A 409 44.97 -9.08 16.13
N SER A 410 45.94 -9.40 17.01
CA SER A 410 45.71 -10.32 18.13
C SER A 410 44.98 -9.66 19.26
N VAL A 411 43.75 -10.16 19.57
CA VAL A 411 42.87 -9.61 20.61
C VAL A 411 42.57 -10.69 21.64
N LYS A 412 42.58 -10.34 22.93
CA LYS A 412 42.16 -11.27 24.01
C LYS A 412 40.67 -11.07 24.30
N LEU A 413 39.86 -12.13 24.14
CA LEU A 413 38.47 -12.18 24.58
C LEU A 413 38.40 -12.89 25.91
N TYR A 414 37.70 -12.31 26.87
CA TYR A 414 37.64 -12.79 28.25
C TYR A 414 36.27 -13.36 28.61
N SER A 415 36.28 -14.39 29.50
CA SER A 415 35.06 -14.78 30.23
C SER A 415 34.72 -13.75 31.32
N GLY A 416 33.57 -13.90 31.95
CA GLY A 416 33.28 -13.26 33.21
C GLY A 416 34.28 -13.71 34.29
N TRP A 417 34.45 -12.91 35.35
CA TRP A 417 35.20 -13.30 36.52
C TRP A 417 34.45 -14.38 37.31
N SER A 418 35.22 -15.31 37.97
CA SER A 418 34.65 -16.25 38.93
C SER A 418 34.12 -15.55 40.18
N LYS A 419 33.32 -16.29 40.97
CA LYS A 419 33.12 -15.94 42.37
C LYS A 419 34.48 -15.83 43.06
N ALA A 420 34.65 -14.86 43.95
CA ALA A 420 35.87 -14.63 44.68
C ALA A 420 35.97 -15.60 45.87
N LYS A 421 37.21 -16.02 46.19
CA LYS A 421 37.53 -16.60 47.48
C LYS A 421 38.48 -15.68 48.23
N SER A 422 38.43 -15.71 49.58
CA SER A 422 39.34 -14.92 50.41
C SER A 422 40.41 -15.79 51.04
N VAL A 423 41.53 -15.18 51.41
CA VAL A 423 42.62 -15.79 52.12
C VAL A 423 43.34 -14.72 52.96
N THR A 424 43.78 -15.06 54.16
CA THR A 424 44.66 -14.20 54.95
C THR A 424 46.10 -14.73 54.83
N THR A 425 47.03 -13.85 54.45
CA THR A 425 48.46 -14.16 54.33
C THR A 425 49.08 -14.54 55.68
N LYS A 426 50.08 -15.43 55.67
CA LYS A 426 50.85 -15.75 56.88
C LYS A 426 51.95 -14.70 57.14
N LYS A 427 52.46 -14.64 58.36
CA LYS A 427 53.59 -13.82 58.76
C LYS A 427 54.86 -14.25 58.00
#